data_482a86fdb6b5ce477811c4430ccb652b
#
_entry.id   482a86fdb6b5ce477811c4430ccb652b
#
_cell.length_a   1.000
_cell.length_b   1.000
_cell.length_c   1.000
_cell.angle_alpha   90.00
_cell.angle_beta   90.00
_cell.angle_gamma   90.00
#
_symmetry.space_group_name_H-M   'P 1'
#
loop_
_entity.id
_entity.type
_entity.pdbx_description
1 polymer ?
#
loop_
_entity_poly.entity_id
_entity_poly.type
_entity_poly.pdbx_seq_one_letter_code
_entity_poly.pdbx_strand_id
1 'polypeptide(L)'
;MTSKTTMLGLDIGSCSLKWASMEHGAVRRSGEQNLSDNLVQNGRITSIEVLSSELRNALKQGKAKKGACAVVLPAETVIVRRLTMPYMTVDQLHVNLPYEFHDFIKGEKENYFFDYAVIGTKENEEGKPAELDLLAAATRKETVADYRKLLHKSGLRLTRAVPACIAYGNLIRAYESVSETCPPEYCILDMGYRSIQMYIYRGSVYETARTIEYGGATLDALIADAAAVDPHVAAAYKQSNYNSVLDSQACKELYSRIAMEIMRAVNFYGFNTPDANLKDLYFTGGLSRIPVLTDAIRQELDLTVHPIEDLIPDVITGEFGKTACPSVLGALLQGDGK
;
A
#
# COMPACT_ATOMS: atom_id res chain seq x y z
N MET A 1 -29.94 2.78 0.93
CA MET A 1 -30.08 1.31 0.68
C MET A 1 -28.67 0.71 0.65
N THR A 2 -28.21 0.13 1.74
CA THR A 2 -26.90 -0.53 1.82
C THR A 2 -26.90 -1.75 0.89
N SER A 3 -26.07 -1.69 -0.15
CA SER A 3 -25.89 -2.79 -1.10
C SER A 3 -25.58 -4.09 -0.34
N LYS A 4 -26.39 -5.12 -0.54
CA LYS A 4 -26.19 -6.50 -0.01
C LYS A 4 -24.99 -7.23 -0.65
N THR A 5 -24.04 -6.51 -1.21
CA THR A 5 -22.99 -7.09 -2.04
C THR A 5 -21.75 -7.38 -1.21
N THR A 6 -21.40 -8.66 -1.10
CA THR A 6 -20.08 -9.09 -0.61
C THR A 6 -19.02 -8.57 -1.57
N MET A 7 -18.01 -7.87 -1.09
CA MET A 7 -16.85 -7.46 -1.85
C MET A 7 -15.60 -8.14 -1.30
N LEU A 8 -14.77 -8.65 -2.19
CA LEU A 8 -13.45 -9.19 -1.87
C LEU A 8 -12.39 -8.14 -2.17
N GLY A 9 -11.42 -7.97 -1.28
CA GLY A 9 -10.21 -7.19 -1.51
C GLY A 9 -9.00 -8.11 -1.63
N LEU A 10 -8.06 -7.76 -2.48
CA LEU A 10 -6.82 -8.49 -2.71
C LEU A 10 -5.62 -7.54 -2.73
N ASP A 11 -4.55 -7.97 -2.08
CA ASP A 11 -3.23 -7.39 -2.20
C ASP A 11 -2.26 -8.52 -2.58
N ILE A 12 -1.64 -8.40 -3.75
CA ILE A 12 -0.76 -9.41 -4.32
C ILE A 12 0.66 -8.86 -4.30
N GLY A 13 1.38 -9.19 -3.25
CA GLY A 13 2.78 -8.84 -3.07
C GLY A 13 3.74 -9.79 -3.80
N SER A 14 5.04 -9.54 -3.64
CA SER A 14 6.09 -10.35 -4.30
C SER A 14 6.21 -11.77 -3.72
N CYS A 15 5.87 -11.99 -2.43
CA CYS A 15 5.99 -13.28 -1.77
C CYS A 15 4.72 -13.71 -1.03
N SER A 16 3.71 -12.87 -0.92
CA SER A 16 2.45 -13.23 -0.26
C SER A 16 1.25 -12.58 -0.93
N LEU A 17 0.15 -13.31 -0.89
CA LEU A 17 -1.19 -12.87 -1.25
C LEU A 17 -1.97 -12.63 0.03
N LYS A 18 -2.54 -11.44 0.17
CA LYS A 18 -3.43 -11.07 1.27
C LYS A 18 -4.83 -10.80 0.73
N TRP A 19 -5.83 -11.20 1.46
CA TRP A 19 -7.21 -10.98 1.06
C TRP A 19 -8.13 -10.78 2.26
N ALA A 20 -9.21 -10.03 2.05
CA ALA A 20 -10.31 -9.90 3.00
C ALA A 20 -11.65 -9.82 2.26
N SER A 21 -12.69 -10.34 2.86
CA SER A 21 -14.06 -10.15 2.40
C SER A 21 -14.83 -9.27 3.35
N MET A 22 -15.58 -8.29 2.79
CA MET A 22 -16.39 -7.35 3.54
C MET A 22 -17.85 -7.50 3.14
N GLU A 23 -18.74 -7.53 4.14
CA GLU A 23 -20.19 -7.52 3.99
C GLU A 23 -20.78 -6.49 4.96
N HIS A 24 -21.64 -5.62 4.46
CA HIS A 24 -22.29 -4.58 5.27
C HIS A 24 -21.29 -3.67 6.04
N GLY A 25 -20.16 -3.35 5.42
CA GLY A 25 -19.14 -2.49 6.02
C GLY A 25 -18.22 -3.17 7.05
N ALA A 26 -18.39 -4.47 7.31
CA ALA A 26 -17.55 -5.21 8.25
C ALA A 26 -16.84 -6.40 7.59
N VAL A 27 -15.63 -6.68 8.05
CA VAL A 27 -14.85 -7.86 7.64
C VAL A 27 -15.56 -9.14 8.09
N ARG A 28 -15.65 -10.11 7.19
CA ARG A 28 -16.24 -11.42 7.48
C ARG A 28 -15.21 -12.54 7.42
N ARG A 29 -14.19 -12.38 6.61
CA ARG A 29 -13.09 -13.34 6.46
C ARG A 29 -11.86 -12.59 5.96
N SER A 30 -10.71 -13.06 6.36
CA SER A 30 -9.43 -12.60 5.83
C SER A 30 -8.44 -13.75 5.81
N GLY A 31 -7.37 -13.59 5.08
CA GLY A 31 -6.28 -14.55 5.05
C GLY A 31 -5.05 -14.02 4.35
N GLU A 32 -3.94 -14.67 4.64
CA GLU A 32 -2.65 -14.48 3.99
C GLU A 32 -2.13 -15.84 3.55
N GLN A 33 -1.52 -15.90 2.38
CA GLN A 33 -0.89 -17.10 1.85
C GLN A 33 0.43 -16.71 1.18
N ASN A 34 1.48 -17.48 1.45
CA ASN A 34 2.73 -17.34 0.72
C ASN A 34 2.51 -17.75 -0.75
N LEU A 35 3.15 -17.03 -1.64
CA LEU A 35 3.17 -17.31 -3.08
C LEU A 35 4.44 -18.08 -3.45
N SER A 36 4.33 -18.90 -4.47
CA SER A 36 5.51 -19.48 -5.12
C SER A 36 6.41 -18.38 -5.67
N ASP A 37 7.71 -18.67 -5.76
CA ASP A 37 8.71 -17.70 -6.16
C ASP A 37 8.45 -17.12 -7.54
N ASN A 38 8.87 -15.86 -7.67
CA ASN A 38 8.88 -15.15 -8.94
C ASN A 38 7.52 -15.00 -9.64
N LEU A 39 6.39 -15.26 -8.97
CA LEU A 39 5.06 -15.03 -9.56
C LEU A 39 4.73 -13.55 -9.74
N VAL A 40 5.34 -12.70 -8.89
CA VAL A 40 5.23 -11.24 -9.01
C VAL A 40 6.63 -10.63 -8.94
N GLN A 41 7.00 -9.88 -9.98
CA GLN A 41 8.29 -9.20 -10.06
C GLN A 41 8.07 -7.73 -10.42
N ASN A 42 8.59 -6.82 -9.59
CA ASN A 42 8.41 -5.36 -9.76
C ASN A 42 6.93 -4.98 -9.97
N GLY A 43 6.06 -5.56 -9.13
CA GLY A 43 4.62 -5.35 -9.20
C GLY A 43 3.90 -6.01 -10.39
N ARG A 44 4.60 -6.72 -11.29
CA ARG A 44 4.03 -7.36 -12.47
C ARG A 44 3.84 -8.86 -12.26
N ILE A 45 2.72 -9.37 -12.73
CA ILE A 45 2.40 -10.80 -12.71
C ILE A 45 3.19 -11.50 -13.82
N THR A 46 4.03 -12.47 -13.47
CA THR A 46 4.85 -13.23 -14.41
C THR A 46 4.12 -14.44 -14.99
N SER A 47 3.23 -15.06 -14.20
CA SER A 47 2.43 -16.21 -14.61
C SER A 47 0.99 -16.11 -14.08
N ILE A 48 0.07 -15.68 -14.93
CA ILE A 48 -1.36 -15.60 -14.61
C ILE A 48 -1.93 -17.00 -14.31
N GLU A 49 -1.46 -18.03 -14.98
CA GLU A 49 -1.97 -19.40 -14.83
C GLU A 49 -1.68 -19.92 -13.41
N VAL A 50 -0.41 -19.87 -13.00
CA VAL A 50 0.01 -20.35 -11.67
C VAL A 50 -0.63 -19.50 -10.59
N LEU A 51 -0.55 -18.17 -10.70
CA LEU A 51 -1.09 -17.25 -9.70
C LEU A 51 -2.61 -17.41 -9.55
N SER A 52 -3.35 -17.64 -10.65
CA SER A 52 -4.80 -17.89 -10.58
C SER A 52 -5.14 -19.19 -9.86
N SER A 53 -4.28 -20.21 -9.96
CA SER A 53 -4.44 -21.47 -9.23
C SER A 53 -4.20 -21.26 -7.74
N GLU A 54 -3.13 -20.56 -7.37
CA GLU A 54 -2.83 -20.24 -5.98
C GLU A 54 -3.92 -19.37 -5.34
N LEU A 55 -4.39 -18.34 -6.05
CA LEU A 55 -5.50 -17.51 -5.59
C LEU A 55 -6.77 -18.32 -5.36
N ARG A 56 -7.14 -19.22 -6.29
CA ARG A 56 -8.31 -20.09 -6.10
C ARG A 56 -8.18 -20.99 -4.86
N ASN A 57 -6.98 -21.53 -4.62
CA ASN A 57 -6.71 -22.38 -3.46
C ASN A 57 -6.81 -21.57 -2.16
N ALA A 58 -6.20 -20.39 -2.09
CA ALA A 58 -6.28 -19.51 -0.92
C ALA A 58 -7.74 -19.16 -0.57
N LEU A 59 -8.51 -18.73 -1.57
CA LEU A 59 -9.92 -18.37 -1.39
C LEU A 59 -10.79 -19.57 -0.99
N LYS A 60 -10.52 -20.76 -1.55
CA LYS A 60 -11.22 -21.99 -1.19
C LYS A 60 -10.94 -22.38 0.26
N GLN A 61 -9.68 -22.38 0.69
CA GLN A 61 -9.28 -22.67 2.07
C GLN A 61 -9.89 -21.67 3.05
N GLY A 62 -9.86 -20.39 2.72
CA GLY A 62 -10.48 -19.33 3.51
C GLY A 62 -12.01 -19.27 3.42
N LYS A 63 -12.65 -20.14 2.63
CA LYS A 63 -14.11 -20.15 2.38
C LYS A 63 -14.63 -18.77 1.94
N ALA A 64 -13.81 -18.02 1.17
CA ALA A 64 -14.20 -16.71 0.65
C ALA A 64 -15.26 -16.85 -0.45
N LYS A 65 -16.25 -15.96 -0.45
CA LYS A 65 -17.27 -15.92 -1.51
C LYS A 65 -16.69 -15.28 -2.77
N LYS A 66 -17.02 -15.84 -3.93
CA LYS A 66 -16.70 -15.26 -5.24
C LYS A 66 -17.61 -14.07 -5.54
N GLY A 67 -17.14 -13.15 -6.36
CA GLY A 67 -17.95 -11.99 -6.76
C GLY A 67 -17.12 -10.77 -7.18
N ALA A 68 -17.61 -9.59 -6.79
CA ALA A 68 -16.91 -8.32 -7.00
C ALA A 68 -15.60 -8.28 -6.21
N CYS A 69 -14.55 -7.75 -6.85
CA CYS A 69 -13.22 -7.71 -6.27
C CYS A 69 -12.57 -6.34 -6.46
N ALA A 70 -12.01 -5.81 -5.39
CA ALA A 70 -11.06 -4.69 -5.41
C ALA A 70 -9.64 -5.24 -5.32
N VAL A 71 -8.70 -4.66 -6.09
CA VAL A 71 -7.27 -4.99 -5.98
C VAL A 71 -6.48 -3.79 -5.54
N VAL A 72 -5.46 -4.02 -4.72
CA VAL A 72 -4.44 -3.03 -4.40
C VAL A 72 -3.41 -3.03 -5.52
N LEU A 73 -3.14 -1.87 -6.10
CA LEU A 73 -2.05 -1.69 -7.05
C LEU A 73 -0.78 -1.33 -6.29
N PRO A 74 0.30 -2.13 -6.43
CA PRO A 74 1.57 -1.82 -5.78
C PRO A 74 2.22 -0.55 -6.36
N ALA A 75 3.02 0.12 -5.54
CA ALA A 75 3.64 1.41 -5.87
C ALA A 75 4.43 1.40 -7.19
N GLU A 76 5.02 0.27 -7.53
CA GLU A 76 5.83 0.09 -8.75
C GLU A 76 5.00 0.14 -10.04
N THR A 77 3.68 -0.03 -9.94
CA THR A 77 2.77 -0.14 -11.11
C THR A 77 1.88 1.08 -11.32
N VAL A 78 1.90 2.02 -10.42
CA VAL A 78 1.06 3.21 -10.46
C VAL A 78 1.84 4.46 -10.08
N ILE A 79 1.66 5.51 -10.83
CA ILE A 79 2.22 6.84 -10.55
C ILE A 79 1.09 7.65 -9.90
N VAL A 80 1.31 8.12 -8.68
CA VAL A 80 0.35 8.99 -7.98
C VAL A 80 1.02 10.33 -7.70
N ARG A 81 0.34 11.43 -8.04
CA ARG A 81 0.87 12.78 -7.92
C ARG A 81 -0.20 13.75 -7.45
N ARG A 82 0.24 14.71 -6.63
CA ARG A 82 -0.51 15.91 -6.37
C ARG A 82 -0.20 16.94 -7.47
N LEU A 83 -1.23 17.50 -8.07
CA LEU A 83 -1.14 18.44 -9.19
C LEU A 83 -2.03 19.66 -8.90
N THR A 84 -1.55 20.84 -9.27
CA THR A 84 -2.38 22.06 -9.32
C THR A 84 -2.62 22.40 -10.79
N MET A 85 -3.88 22.47 -11.20
CA MET A 85 -4.27 22.79 -12.57
C MET A 85 -5.23 23.98 -12.57
N PRO A 86 -5.30 24.77 -13.65
CA PRO A 86 -6.33 25.80 -13.80
C PRO A 86 -7.72 25.19 -13.64
N TYR A 87 -8.65 25.96 -13.09
CA TYR A 87 -10.06 25.52 -12.99
C TYR A 87 -10.64 25.24 -14.38
N MET A 88 -11.19 24.07 -14.57
CA MET A 88 -11.71 23.62 -15.85
C MET A 88 -12.83 22.58 -15.66
N THR A 89 -13.57 22.31 -16.73
CA THR A 89 -14.61 21.29 -16.74
C THR A 89 -14.03 19.88 -16.66
N VAL A 90 -14.87 18.89 -16.29
CA VAL A 90 -14.47 17.47 -16.27
C VAL A 90 -13.96 17.00 -17.62
N ASP A 91 -14.63 17.39 -18.72
CA ASP A 91 -14.20 17.01 -20.08
C ASP A 91 -12.82 17.59 -20.41
N GLN A 92 -12.57 18.84 -20.01
CA GLN A 92 -11.25 19.46 -20.18
C GLN A 92 -10.18 18.77 -19.33
N LEU A 93 -10.51 18.37 -18.10
CA LEU A 93 -9.59 17.61 -17.24
C LEU A 93 -9.21 16.27 -17.89
N HIS A 94 -10.15 15.53 -18.41
CA HIS A 94 -9.86 14.27 -19.10
C HIS A 94 -8.91 14.42 -20.29
N VAL A 95 -8.97 15.55 -20.99
CA VAL A 95 -8.07 15.83 -22.11
C VAL A 95 -6.69 16.28 -21.63
N ASN A 96 -6.63 17.13 -20.59
CA ASN A 96 -5.40 17.80 -20.18
C ASN A 96 -4.58 16.96 -19.17
N LEU A 97 -5.24 16.20 -18.28
CA LEU A 97 -4.57 15.41 -17.23
C LEU A 97 -3.45 14.50 -17.76
N PRO A 98 -3.60 13.76 -18.89
CA PRO A 98 -2.53 12.93 -19.42
C PRO A 98 -1.23 13.68 -19.74
N TYR A 99 -1.28 14.96 -20.07
CA TYR A 99 -0.09 15.75 -20.38
C TYR A 99 0.73 16.08 -19.12
N GLU A 100 0.09 16.19 -17.96
CA GLU A 100 0.77 16.40 -16.67
C GLU A 100 1.61 15.18 -16.24
N PHE A 101 1.39 14.03 -16.88
CA PHE A 101 2.15 12.80 -16.64
C PHE A 101 3.26 12.55 -17.67
N HIS A 102 3.43 13.41 -18.69
CA HIS A 102 4.36 13.18 -19.80
C HIS A 102 5.78 12.82 -19.34
N ASP A 103 6.32 13.52 -18.36
CA ASP A 103 7.69 13.31 -17.86
C ASP A 103 7.84 12.07 -16.95
N PHE A 104 6.73 11.44 -16.58
CA PHE A 104 6.68 10.34 -15.60
C PHE A 104 6.28 9.02 -16.21
N ILE A 105 5.53 9.03 -17.33
CA ILE A 105 5.13 7.83 -18.04
C ILE A 105 6.19 7.43 -19.08
N LYS A 106 6.30 6.13 -19.32
CA LYS A 106 7.20 5.60 -20.36
C LYS A 106 6.38 5.17 -21.60
N GLY A 107 6.61 5.84 -22.72
CA GLY A 107 5.90 5.59 -23.97
C GLY A 107 4.61 6.42 -24.10
N GLU A 108 3.70 5.95 -24.97
CA GLU A 108 2.50 6.70 -25.36
C GLU A 108 1.45 6.76 -24.24
N LYS A 109 0.85 7.93 -24.04
CA LYS A 109 -0.19 8.17 -23.04
C LYS A 109 -1.43 7.29 -23.25
N GLU A 110 -1.70 6.90 -24.49
CA GLU A 110 -2.79 6.00 -24.90
C GLU A 110 -2.69 4.61 -24.25
N ASN A 111 -1.50 4.22 -23.80
CA ASN A 111 -1.26 2.95 -23.10
C ASN A 111 -1.54 3.02 -21.59
N TYR A 112 -2.01 4.16 -21.09
CA TYR A 112 -2.29 4.38 -19.68
C TYR A 112 -3.77 4.66 -19.42
N PHE A 113 -4.22 4.28 -18.22
CA PHE A 113 -5.40 4.83 -17.58
C PHE A 113 -4.97 5.98 -16.70
N PHE A 114 -5.78 7.03 -16.70
CA PHE A 114 -5.63 8.18 -15.81
C PHE A 114 -6.90 8.33 -15.00
N ASP A 115 -6.74 8.69 -13.73
CA ASP A 115 -7.84 8.98 -12.81
C ASP A 115 -7.43 10.09 -11.86
N TYR A 116 -8.38 10.77 -11.23
CA TYR A 116 -8.11 11.86 -10.31
C TYR A 116 -9.19 12.01 -9.25
N ALA A 117 -8.82 12.67 -8.14
CA ALA A 117 -9.73 13.19 -7.15
C ALA A 117 -9.43 14.69 -6.93
N VAL A 118 -10.47 15.51 -6.85
CA VAL A 118 -10.33 16.92 -6.45
C VAL A 118 -10.20 16.96 -4.94
N ILE A 119 -9.05 17.44 -4.44
CA ILE A 119 -8.75 17.56 -3.01
C ILE A 119 -8.87 18.99 -2.51
N GLY A 120 -8.95 19.97 -3.41
CA GLY A 120 -9.15 21.38 -3.08
C GLY A 120 -9.46 22.20 -4.31
N THR A 121 -10.00 23.39 -4.07
CA THR A 121 -10.19 24.43 -5.09
C THR A 121 -9.73 25.74 -4.50
N LYS A 122 -8.89 26.49 -5.24
CA LYS A 122 -8.49 27.83 -4.86
C LYS A 122 -9.30 28.86 -5.62
N GLU A 123 -9.65 29.94 -4.95
CA GLU A 123 -10.39 31.06 -5.52
C GLU A 123 -9.41 32.21 -5.88
N ASN A 124 -9.79 33.01 -6.88
CA ASN A 124 -9.11 34.23 -7.20
C ASN A 124 -9.56 35.39 -6.28
N GLU A 125 -9.02 36.59 -6.47
CA GLU A 125 -9.35 37.78 -5.68
C GLU A 125 -10.84 38.14 -5.75
N GLU A 126 -11.56 37.68 -6.78
CA GLU A 126 -13.00 37.94 -6.96
C GLU A 126 -13.87 36.85 -6.30
N GLY A 127 -13.27 35.86 -5.62
CA GLY A 127 -14.00 34.71 -5.01
C GLY A 127 -14.51 33.69 -6.02
N LYS A 128 -13.92 33.65 -7.23
CA LYS A 128 -14.26 32.64 -8.25
C LYS A 128 -13.24 31.54 -8.29
N PRO A 129 -13.65 30.27 -8.53
CA PRO A 129 -12.72 29.15 -8.70
C PRO A 129 -11.67 29.47 -9.78
N ALA A 130 -10.38 29.37 -9.43
CA ALA A 130 -9.27 29.66 -10.30
C ALA A 130 -8.36 28.45 -10.54
N GLU A 131 -8.12 27.63 -9.51
CA GLU A 131 -7.27 26.47 -9.60
C GLU A 131 -7.93 25.26 -8.92
N LEU A 132 -7.61 24.09 -9.43
CA LEU A 132 -7.96 22.78 -8.84
C LEU A 132 -6.70 22.16 -8.25
N ASP A 133 -6.78 21.72 -6.99
CA ASP A 133 -5.78 20.87 -6.37
C ASP A 133 -6.25 19.42 -6.52
N LEU A 134 -5.47 18.61 -7.21
CA LEU A 134 -5.83 17.27 -7.63
C LEU A 134 -4.87 16.23 -7.05
N LEU A 135 -5.40 15.11 -6.64
CA LEU A 135 -4.65 13.89 -6.48
C LEU A 135 -4.91 13.01 -7.70
N ALA A 136 -3.88 12.85 -8.54
CA ALA A 136 -4.01 12.19 -9.83
C ALA A 136 -3.16 10.92 -9.90
N ALA A 137 -3.64 9.92 -10.63
CA ALA A 137 -3.00 8.63 -10.78
C ALA A 137 -2.91 8.22 -12.26
N ALA A 138 -1.82 7.54 -12.62
CA ALA A 138 -1.62 6.92 -13.92
C ALA A 138 -1.12 5.48 -13.75
N THR A 139 -1.74 4.53 -14.46
CA THR A 139 -1.28 3.14 -14.49
C THR A 139 -1.39 2.57 -15.90
N ARG A 140 -0.53 1.59 -16.24
CA ARG A 140 -0.57 0.95 -17.56
C ARG A 140 -1.86 0.17 -17.75
N LYS A 141 -2.46 0.27 -18.94
CA LYS A 141 -3.63 -0.53 -19.33
C LYS A 141 -3.34 -2.02 -19.27
N GLU A 142 -2.11 -2.43 -19.61
CA GLU A 142 -1.62 -3.80 -19.49
C GLU A 142 -1.74 -4.33 -18.07
N THR A 143 -1.26 -3.55 -17.07
CA THR A 143 -1.36 -3.93 -15.65
C THR A 143 -2.80 -4.23 -15.24
N VAL A 144 -3.73 -3.35 -15.57
CA VAL A 144 -5.16 -3.56 -15.24
C VAL A 144 -5.74 -4.76 -16.01
N ALA A 145 -5.31 -4.98 -17.25
CA ALA A 145 -5.73 -6.12 -18.05
C ALA A 145 -5.25 -7.45 -17.45
N ASP A 146 -4.02 -7.51 -16.94
CA ASP A 146 -3.48 -8.70 -16.27
C ASP A 146 -4.24 -9.02 -14.99
N TYR A 147 -4.51 -8.03 -14.14
CA TYR A 147 -5.36 -8.23 -12.97
C TYR A 147 -6.76 -8.69 -13.35
N ARG A 148 -7.37 -8.09 -14.37
CA ARG A 148 -8.70 -8.51 -14.86
C ARG A 148 -8.70 -9.95 -15.34
N LYS A 149 -7.67 -10.37 -16.09
CA LYS A 149 -7.50 -11.75 -16.58
C LYS A 149 -7.29 -12.74 -15.44
N LEU A 150 -6.41 -12.40 -14.48
CA LEU A 150 -6.18 -13.18 -13.27
C LEU A 150 -7.47 -13.42 -12.49
N LEU A 151 -8.21 -12.36 -12.20
CA LEU A 151 -9.45 -12.42 -11.44
C LEU A 151 -10.53 -13.21 -12.16
N HIS A 152 -10.71 -13.00 -13.46
CA HIS A 152 -11.65 -13.76 -14.28
C HIS A 152 -11.36 -15.26 -14.24
N LYS A 153 -10.09 -15.67 -14.40
CA LYS A 153 -9.66 -17.07 -14.27
C LYS A 153 -9.89 -17.64 -12.86
N SER A 154 -9.90 -16.79 -11.85
CA SER A 154 -10.17 -17.17 -10.46
C SER A 154 -11.67 -17.15 -10.10
N GLY A 155 -12.54 -16.80 -11.06
CA GLY A 155 -13.98 -16.69 -10.85
C GLY A 155 -14.40 -15.43 -10.09
N LEU A 156 -13.60 -14.36 -10.20
CA LEU A 156 -13.83 -13.04 -9.62
C LEU A 156 -14.00 -12.00 -10.72
N ARG A 157 -14.61 -10.87 -10.39
CA ARG A 157 -14.79 -9.74 -11.29
C ARG A 157 -14.12 -8.51 -10.73
N LEU A 158 -13.11 -7.98 -11.42
CA LEU A 158 -12.46 -6.73 -11.06
C LEU A 158 -13.48 -5.57 -11.10
N THR A 159 -13.63 -4.87 -10.00
CA THR A 159 -14.52 -3.70 -9.88
C THR A 159 -13.76 -2.43 -9.51
N ARG A 160 -12.61 -2.57 -8.83
CA ARG A 160 -11.75 -1.46 -8.43
C ARG A 160 -10.29 -1.89 -8.51
N ALA A 161 -9.43 -0.97 -8.93
CA ALA A 161 -7.99 -1.06 -8.84
C ALA A 161 -7.51 0.17 -8.07
N VAL A 162 -7.04 -0.01 -6.85
CA VAL A 162 -6.78 1.08 -5.90
C VAL A 162 -5.28 1.15 -5.62
N PRO A 163 -4.60 2.27 -5.89
CA PRO A 163 -3.19 2.44 -5.50
C PRO A 163 -3.01 2.23 -3.99
N ALA A 164 -1.91 1.59 -3.59
CA ALA A 164 -1.64 1.29 -2.17
C ALA A 164 -1.69 2.56 -1.29
N CYS A 165 -1.12 3.68 -1.76
CA CYS A 165 -1.17 4.94 -1.04
C CYS A 165 -2.61 5.48 -0.87
N ILE A 166 -3.49 5.25 -1.84
CA ILE A 166 -4.90 5.64 -1.72
C ILE A 166 -5.64 4.69 -0.76
N ALA A 167 -5.32 3.40 -0.80
CA ALA A 167 -5.90 2.44 0.14
C ALA A 167 -5.56 2.81 1.60
N TYR A 168 -4.32 3.15 1.90
CA TYR A 168 -3.95 3.62 3.23
C TYR A 168 -4.62 4.95 3.59
N GLY A 169 -4.75 5.90 2.66
CA GLY A 169 -5.51 7.13 2.88
C GLY A 169 -6.99 6.88 3.23
N ASN A 170 -7.63 5.90 2.57
CA ASN A 170 -8.99 5.49 2.90
C ASN A 170 -9.09 4.87 4.31
N LEU A 171 -8.06 4.12 4.74
CA LEU A 171 -8.00 3.56 6.09
C LEU A 171 -7.86 4.68 7.13
N ILE A 172 -6.97 5.65 6.92
CA ILE A 172 -6.81 6.83 7.79
C ILE A 172 -8.14 7.58 7.88
N ARG A 173 -8.81 7.83 6.75
CA ARG A 173 -10.13 8.51 6.74
C ARG A 173 -11.17 7.77 7.56
N ALA A 174 -11.20 6.43 7.47
CA ALA A 174 -12.12 5.64 8.28
C ALA A 174 -11.78 5.72 9.77
N TYR A 175 -10.50 5.74 10.13
CA TYR A 175 -10.04 5.97 11.50
C TYR A 175 -10.46 7.35 12.00
N GLU A 176 -10.19 8.42 11.24
CA GLU A 176 -10.55 9.80 11.59
C GLU A 176 -12.07 9.99 11.77
N SER A 177 -12.87 9.23 11.04
CA SER A 177 -14.33 9.34 11.14
C SER A 177 -14.93 8.84 12.45
N VAL A 178 -14.16 8.08 13.25
CA VAL A 178 -14.61 7.49 14.52
C VAL A 178 -13.74 7.89 15.71
N SER A 179 -12.60 8.55 15.48
CA SER A 179 -11.65 8.94 16.52
C SER A 179 -11.89 10.38 16.96
N GLU A 180 -11.87 10.62 18.26
CA GLU A 180 -12.05 11.97 18.85
C GLU A 180 -10.81 12.85 18.66
N THR A 181 -9.62 12.22 18.60
CA THR A 181 -8.35 12.91 18.42
C THR A 181 -7.54 12.22 17.33
N CYS A 182 -7.05 13.00 16.37
CA CYS A 182 -6.28 12.49 15.24
C CYS A 182 -4.97 13.25 15.10
N PRO A 183 -3.86 12.57 14.75
CA PRO A 183 -2.64 13.25 14.36
C PRO A 183 -2.87 14.15 13.14
N PRO A 184 -2.19 15.30 13.03
CA PRO A 184 -2.29 16.15 11.85
C PRO A 184 -1.66 15.51 10.62
N GLU A 185 -0.66 14.65 10.83
CA GLU A 185 0.08 13.94 9.78
C GLU A 185 0.33 12.49 10.20
N TYR A 186 0.38 11.62 9.21
CA TYR A 186 0.63 10.19 9.38
C TYR A 186 1.77 9.75 8.46
N CYS A 187 2.67 8.93 8.99
CA CYS A 187 3.65 8.21 8.19
C CYS A 187 3.34 6.71 8.25
N ILE A 188 3.14 6.06 7.09
CA ILE A 188 2.97 4.61 7.02
C ILE A 188 4.20 4.01 6.38
N LEU A 189 4.86 3.06 7.07
CA LEU A 189 5.92 2.21 6.55
C LEU A 189 5.34 0.83 6.19
N ASP A 190 5.17 0.59 4.91
CA ASP A 190 4.85 -0.75 4.40
C ASP A 190 6.16 -1.50 4.13
N MET A 191 6.52 -2.34 5.09
CA MET A 191 7.80 -3.04 5.17
C MET A 191 7.71 -4.37 4.42
N GLY A 192 7.83 -4.29 3.08
CA GLY A 192 7.62 -5.38 2.15
C GLY A 192 8.80 -6.34 1.98
N TYR A 193 8.63 -7.31 1.07
CA TYR A 193 9.67 -8.28 0.76
C TYR A 193 10.78 -7.70 -0.10
N ARG A 194 10.46 -6.85 -1.11
CA ARG A 194 11.47 -6.27 -2.01
C ARG A 194 11.97 -4.92 -1.52
N SER A 195 11.09 -4.10 -1.00
CA SER A 195 11.38 -2.74 -0.57
C SER A 195 10.47 -2.33 0.58
N ILE A 196 10.82 -1.25 1.25
CA ILE A 196 9.96 -0.55 2.19
C ILE A 196 9.38 0.67 1.47
N GLN A 197 8.06 0.80 1.50
CA GLN A 197 7.37 1.97 1.00
C GLN A 197 7.00 2.87 2.17
N MET A 198 7.47 4.09 2.16
CA MET A 198 7.11 5.13 3.12
C MET A 198 6.10 6.07 2.48
N TYR A 199 4.91 6.17 3.08
CA TYR A 199 3.83 7.05 2.64
C TYR A 199 3.58 8.11 3.71
N ILE A 200 3.48 9.37 3.31
CA ILE A 200 3.16 10.49 4.22
C ILE A 200 1.81 11.09 3.81
N TYR A 201 1.00 11.38 4.83
CA TYR A 201 -0.34 11.94 4.69
C TYR A 201 -0.51 13.15 5.59
N ARG A 202 -1.27 14.14 5.12
CA ARG A 202 -1.80 15.23 5.95
C ARG A 202 -3.29 14.99 6.13
N GLY A 203 -3.71 14.66 7.37
CA GLY A 203 -4.96 13.97 7.56
C GLY A 203 -5.02 12.72 6.69
N SER A 204 -6.14 12.42 6.08
CA SER A 204 -6.29 11.29 5.15
C SER A 204 -5.83 11.57 3.71
N VAL A 205 -5.29 12.77 3.42
CA VAL A 205 -4.82 13.16 2.09
C VAL A 205 -3.36 12.78 1.89
N TYR A 206 -3.10 12.01 0.83
CA TYR A 206 -1.75 11.62 0.43
C TYR A 206 -0.92 12.84 0.01
N GLU A 207 0.29 12.98 0.57
CA GLU A 207 1.24 14.03 0.25
C GLU A 207 2.40 13.52 -0.62
N THR A 208 3.09 12.49 -0.16
CA THR A 208 4.28 11.97 -0.85
C THR A 208 4.60 10.54 -0.45
N ALA A 209 5.44 9.89 -1.23
CA ALA A 209 6.03 8.60 -0.90
C ALA A 209 7.53 8.55 -1.18
N ARG A 210 8.20 7.64 -0.48
CA ARG A 210 9.59 7.25 -0.72
C ARG A 210 9.71 5.74 -0.73
N THR A 211 10.49 5.22 -1.68
CA THR A 211 10.90 3.82 -1.70
C THR A 211 12.28 3.71 -1.09
N ILE A 212 12.41 2.80 -0.14
CA ILE A 212 13.68 2.40 0.47
C ILE A 212 13.98 1.00 -0.05
N GLU A 213 15.08 0.88 -0.79
CA GLU A 213 15.43 -0.33 -1.55
C GLU A 213 16.00 -1.47 -0.68
N TYR A 214 15.44 -1.62 0.52
CA TYR A 214 15.68 -2.73 1.43
C TYR A 214 14.35 -3.43 1.73
N GLY A 215 14.40 -4.77 1.78
CA GLY A 215 13.22 -5.56 2.06
C GLY A 215 13.57 -6.92 2.66
N GLY A 216 12.58 -7.79 2.80
CA GLY A 216 12.75 -9.16 3.29
C GLY A 216 13.76 -9.97 2.48
N ALA A 217 13.81 -9.74 1.16
CA ALA A 217 14.77 -10.40 0.26
C ALA A 217 16.22 -10.00 0.57
N THR A 218 16.47 -8.75 0.93
CA THR A 218 17.82 -8.29 1.35
C THR A 218 18.26 -9.01 2.61
N LEU A 219 17.35 -9.17 3.56
CA LEU A 219 17.62 -9.87 4.81
C LEU A 219 17.84 -11.39 4.58
N ASP A 220 17.03 -12.00 3.70
CA ASP A 220 17.24 -13.42 3.32
C ASP A 220 18.59 -13.65 2.67
N ALA A 221 19.01 -12.79 1.73
CA ALA A 221 20.32 -12.87 1.08
C ALA A 221 21.45 -12.73 2.09
N LEU A 222 21.35 -11.77 3.02
CA LEU A 222 22.36 -11.54 4.04
C LEU A 222 22.49 -12.73 5.00
N ILE A 223 21.37 -13.34 5.40
CA ILE A 223 21.37 -14.56 6.23
C ILE A 223 21.94 -15.75 5.46
N ALA A 224 21.58 -15.90 4.17
CA ALA A 224 22.09 -16.96 3.31
C ALA A 224 23.61 -16.91 3.20
N ASP A 225 24.17 -15.73 2.96
CA ASP A 225 25.61 -15.51 2.86
C ASP A 225 26.31 -15.79 4.21
N ALA A 226 25.77 -15.25 5.31
CA ALA A 226 26.37 -15.40 6.64
C ALA A 226 26.35 -16.84 7.16
N ALA A 227 25.28 -17.60 6.85
CA ALA A 227 25.12 -18.99 7.27
C ALA A 227 25.59 -20.01 6.23
N ALA A 228 26.02 -19.59 5.05
CA ALA A 228 26.38 -20.44 3.90
C ALA A 228 25.27 -21.45 3.54
N VAL A 229 24.02 -20.97 3.46
CA VAL A 229 22.82 -21.77 3.16
C VAL A 229 22.10 -21.23 1.93
N ASP A 230 21.20 -22.07 1.38
CA ASP A 230 20.29 -21.65 0.31
C ASP A 230 19.35 -20.53 0.78
N PRO A 231 18.96 -19.56 -0.08
CA PRO A 231 18.04 -18.48 0.26
C PRO A 231 16.68 -18.95 0.85
N HIS A 232 16.15 -20.10 0.44
CA HIS A 232 14.92 -20.64 1.04
C HIS A 232 15.12 -21.13 2.48
N VAL A 233 16.31 -21.69 2.76
CA VAL A 233 16.71 -22.06 4.13
C VAL A 233 16.90 -20.82 4.98
N ALA A 234 17.51 -19.77 4.41
CA ALA A 234 17.68 -18.48 5.07
C ALA A 234 16.32 -17.83 5.42
N ALA A 235 15.34 -17.89 4.51
CA ALA A 235 13.98 -17.42 4.77
C ALA A 235 13.32 -18.17 5.94
N ALA A 236 13.52 -19.49 6.04
CA ALA A 236 13.05 -20.27 7.18
C ALA A 236 13.80 -19.92 8.49
N TYR A 237 15.10 -19.70 8.42
CA TYR A 237 15.92 -19.24 9.56
C TYR A 237 15.45 -17.87 10.05
N LYS A 238 15.19 -16.93 9.14
CA LYS A 238 14.59 -15.63 9.47
C LYS A 238 13.26 -15.78 10.20
N GLN A 239 12.37 -16.62 9.66
CA GLN A 239 11.02 -16.79 10.21
C GLN A 239 11.03 -17.38 11.63
N SER A 240 11.93 -18.30 11.91
CA SER A 240 12.07 -18.97 13.21
C SER A 240 13.10 -18.33 14.15
N ASN A 241 13.82 -17.31 13.69
CA ASN A 241 15.01 -16.76 14.34
C ASN A 241 16.02 -17.86 14.74
N TYR A 242 16.23 -18.84 13.83
CA TYR A 242 17.10 -19.99 14.11
C TYR A 242 18.51 -19.53 14.47
N ASN A 243 19.06 -20.07 15.56
CA ASN A 243 20.36 -19.67 16.12
C ASN A 243 20.53 -18.15 16.30
N SER A 244 19.46 -17.43 16.58
CA SER A 244 19.46 -15.97 16.75
C SER A 244 20.05 -15.22 15.54
N VAL A 245 19.79 -15.70 14.32
CA VAL A 245 20.33 -15.08 13.09
C VAL A 245 19.93 -13.61 12.95
N LEU A 246 18.76 -13.23 13.47
CA LEU A 246 18.27 -11.85 13.43
C LEU A 246 19.06 -10.91 14.38
N ASP A 247 19.79 -11.45 15.34
CA ASP A 247 20.62 -10.72 16.28
C ASP A 247 22.09 -10.64 15.83
N SER A 248 22.42 -11.22 14.67
CA SER A 248 23.77 -11.20 14.13
C SER A 248 24.22 -9.76 13.83
N GLN A 249 25.56 -9.54 13.88
CA GLN A 249 26.14 -8.22 13.59
C GLN A 249 25.75 -7.72 12.20
N ALA A 250 25.75 -8.59 11.20
CA ALA A 250 25.37 -8.25 9.83
C ALA A 250 23.90 -7.79 9.71
N CYS A 251 22.97 -8.46 10.43
CA CYS A 251 21.58 -8.04 10.50
C CYS A 251 21.41 -6.68 11.20
N LYS A 252 22.12 -6.46 12.32
CA LYS A 252 22.08 -5.18 13.05
C LYS A 252 22.58 -4.02 12.18
N GLU A 253 23.63 -4.22 11.40
CA GLU A 253 24.14 -3.23 10.45
C GLU A 253 23.10 -2.90 9.36
N LEU A 254 22.39 -3.91 8.84
CA LEU A 254 21.29 -3.69 7.91
C LEU A 254 20.15 -2.90 8.55
N TYR A 255 19.78 -3.21 9.80
CA TYR A 255 18.72 -2.49 10.51
C TYR A 255 19.07 -1.01 10.72
N SER A 256 20.32 -0.71 11.11
CA SER A 256 20.80 0.67 11.22
C SER A 256 20.78 1.40 9.88
N ARG A 257 21.12 0.73 8.77
CA ARG A 257 21.03 1.33 7.43
C ARG A 257 19.56 1.64 7.06
N ILE A 258 18.64 0.73 7.32
CA ILE A 258 17.20 0.93 7.08
C ILE A 258 16.71 2.13 7.92
N ALA A 259 17.02 2.18 9.22
CA ALA A 259 16.64 3.25 10.09
C ALA A 259 17.17 4.62 9.62
N MET A 260 18.45 4.67 9.21
CA MET A 260 19.04 5.89 8.64
C MET A 260 18.34 6.37 7.36
N GLU A 261 17.98 5.45 6.45
CA GLU A 261 17.25 5.83 5.22
C GLU A 261 15.85 6.37 5.55
N ILE A 262 15.15 5.77 6.52
CA ILE A 262 13.86 6.28 7.00
C ILE A 262 14.04 7.68 7.61
N MET A 263 15.04 7.86 8.48
CA MET A 263 15.33 9.16 9.09
C MET A 263 15.63 10.23 8.04
N ARG A 264 16.44 9.90 7.03
CA ARG A 264 16.73 10.82 5.91
C ARG A 264 15.47 11.22 5.17
N ALA A 265 14.57 10.28 4.92
CA ALA A 265 13.31 10.55 4.23
C ALA A 265 12.36 11.41 5.05
N VAL A 266 12.26 11.18 6.36
CA VAL A 266 11.49 12.00 7.30
C VAL A 266 12.05 13.43 7.38
N ASN A 267 13.37 13.57 7.54
CA ASN A 267 14.04 14.88 7.60
C ASN A 267 13.88 15.65 6.28
N PHE A 268 13.99 14.94 5.13
CA PHE A 268 13.76 15.55 3.82
C PHE A 268 12.33 16.08 3.68
N TYR A 269 11.33 15.33 4.15
CA TYR A 269 9.95 15.80 4.17
C TYR A 269 9.79 17.03 5.04
N GLY A 270 10.28 17.02 6.29
CA GLY A 270 10.21 18.15 7.21
C GLY A 270 10.89 19.41 6.69
N PHE A 271 12.04 19.26 5.98
CA PHE A 271 12.75 20.38 5.40
C PHE A 271 12.02 21.03 4.20
N ASN A 272 11.37 20.21 3.37
CA ASN A 272 10.74 20.68 2.12
C ASN A 272 9.25 21.01 2.28
N THR A 273 8.64 20.72 3.42
CA THR A 273 7.21 20.92 3.65
C THR A 273 7.01 21.98 4.72
N PRO A 274 6.50 23.18 4.36
CA PRO A 274 6.15 24.18 5.36
C PRO A 274 5.15 23.61 6.36
N ASP A 275 5.37 23.93 7.65
CA ASP A 275 4.51 23.52 8.77
C ASP A 275 4.36 22.00 8.93
N ALA A 276 5.34 21.21 8.44
CA ALA A 276 5.39 19.78 8.70
C ALA A 276 5.43 19.50 10.21
N ASN A 277 4.55 18.62 10.68
CA ASN A 277 4.43 18.24 12.08
C ASN A 277 4.23 16.72 12.23
N LEU A 278 5.05 15.97 11.51
CA LEU A 278 5.03 14.51 11.56
C LEU A 278 5.58 14.03 12.89
N LYS A 279 4.75 13.33 13.67
CA LYS A 279 5.10 12.77 14.98
C LYS A 279 4.83 11.28 15.08
N ASP A 280 3.94 10.77 14.26
CA ASP A 280 3.42 9.41 14.36
C ASP A 280 3.76 8.59 13.11
N LEU A 281 4.29 7.39 13.34
CA LEU A 281 4.70 6.45 12.31
C LEU A 281 4.06 5.10 12.58
N TYR A 282 3.50 4.49 11.54
CA TYR A 282 2.75 3.23 11.62
C TYR A 282 3.42 2.15 10.78
N PHE A 283 3.77 1.02 11.42
CA PHE A 283 4.38 -0.13 10.75
C PHE A 283 3.34 -1.10 10.22
N THR A 284 3.58 -1.58 8.98
CA THR A 284 2.86 -2.70 8.37
C THR A 284 3.82 -3.53 7.50
N GLY A 285 3.33 -4.64 6.95
CA GLY A 285 4.13 -5.53 6.09
C GLY A 285 4.86 -6.64 6.84
N GLY A 286 5.51 -7.53 6.07
CA GLY A 286 6.12 -8.74 6.62
C GLY A 286 7.29 -8.48 7.58
N LEU A 287 8.13 -7.50 7.27
CA LEU A 287 9.28 -7.16 8.10
C LEU A 287 8.90 -6.45 9.41
N SER A 288 7.71 -5.84 9.51
CA SER A 288 7.25 -5.23 10.76
C SER A 288 7.03 -6.25 11.90
N ARG A 289 7.01 -7.54 11.54
CA ARG A 289 6.91 -8.67 12.48
C ARG A 289 8.26 -9.08 13.07
N ILE A 290 9.35 -8.39 12.75
CA ILE A 290 10.70 -8.63 13.29
C ILE A 290 10.99 -7.58 14.38
N PRO A 291 10.88 -7.94 15.68
CA PRO A 291 10.99 -6.98 16.77
C PRO A 291 12.33 -6.24 16.79
N VAL A 292 13.45 -6.96 16.56
CA VAL A 292 14.79 -6.37 16.57
C VAL A 292 14.94 -5.26 15.53
N LEU A 293 14.33 -5.42 14.34
CA LEU A 293 14.33 -4.39 13.30
C LEU A 293 13.44 -3.20 13.70
N THR A 294 12.23 -3.46 14.17
CA THR A 294 11.32 -2.37 14.58
C THR A 294 11.85 -1.59 15.77
N ASP A 295 12.54 -2.25 16.70
CA ASP A 295 13.17 -1.60 17.84
C ASP A 295 14.38 -0.75 17.43
N ALA A 296 15.20 -1.23 16.49
CA ALA A 296 16.28 -0.43 15.91
C ALA A 296 15.75 0.85 15.23
N ILE A 297 14.64 0.75 14.50
CA ILE A 297 14.00 1.93 13.89
C ILE A 297 13.44 2.88 14.96
N ARG A 298 12.79 2.37 16.01
CA ARG A 298 12.29 3.18 17.13
C ARG A 298 13.39 3.97 17.87
N GLN A 299 14.58 3.38 17.98
CA GLN A 299 15.71 4.00 18.67
C GLN A 299 16.35 5.15 17.89
N GLU A 300 16.31 5.08 16.57
CA GLU A 300 16.94 6.06 15.68
C GLU A 300 16.01 7.22 15.27
N LEU A 301 14.69 7.07 15.44
CA LEU A 301 13.71 8.08 15.04
C LEU A 301 13.15 8.83 16.25
N ASP A 302 13.07 10.14 16.15
CA ASP A 302 12.33 11.00 17.10
C ASP A 302 10.83 11.06 16.72
N LEU A 303 10.22 9.86 16.57
CA LEU A 303 8.81 9.68 16.24
C LEU A 303 8.19 8.63 17.15
N THR A 304 6.90 8.79 17.45
CA THR A 304 6.13 7.75 18.11
C THR A 304 5.76 6.67 17.08
N VAL A 305 6.12 5.43 17.40
CA VAL A 305 5.94 4.31 16.48
C VAL A 305 4.82 3.39 16.94
N HIS A 306 3.86 3.19 16.08
CA HIS A 306 2.63 2.42 16.30
C HIS A 306 2.53 1.21 15.37
N PRO A 307 1.82 0.16 15.75
CA PRO A 307 1.35 -0.85 14.81
C PRO A 307 0.23 -0.25 13.95
N ILE A 308 0.15 -0.65 12.67
CA ILE A 308 -0.90 -0.16 11.74
C ILE A 308 -2.31 -0.51 12.21
N GLU A 309 -2.44 -1.52 13.04
CA GLU A 309 -3.68 -1.97 13.65
C GLU A 309 -4.37 -0.88 14.48
N ASP A 310 -3.61 0.10 14.98
CA ASP A 310 -4.17 1.23 15.73
C ASP A 310 -5.00 2.16 14.82
N LEU A 311 -4.77 2.15 13.51
CA LEU A 311 -5.56 2.87 12.51
C LEU A 311 -6.78 2.08 12.00
N ILE A 312 -7.00 0.85 12.48
CA ILE A 312 -8.13 0.03 12.02
C ILE A 312 -9.29 0.18 13.00
N PRO A 313 -10.41 0.83 12.60
CA PRO A 313 -11.59 0.96 13.46
C PRO A 313 -12.23 -0.40 13.79
N ASP A 314 -12.58 -0.61 15.05
CA ASP A 314 -13.21 -1.85 15.50
C ASP A 314 -14.55 -2.14 14.79
N VAL A 315 -15.27 -1.10 14.38
CA VAL A 315 -16.51 -1.22 13.61
C VAL A 315 -16.32 -1.93 12.27
N ILE A 316 -15.10 -1.85 11.69
CA ILE A 316 -14.75 -2.50 10.42
C ILE A 316 -14.38 -3.95 10.66
N THR A 317 -13.69 -4.26 11.75
CA THR A 317 -13.16 -5.60 12.02
C THR A 317 -14.17 -6.53 12.69
N GLY A 318 -15.10 -5.99 13.47
CA GLY A 318 -16.12 -6.77 14.16
C GLY A 318 -15.52 -7.90 15.00
N GLU A 319 -16.12 -9.09 14.93
CA GLU A 319 -15.67 -10.29 15.66
C GLU A 319 -14.35 -10.90 15.18
N PHE A 320 -13.86 -10.49 13.99
CA PHE A 320 -12.64 -11.04 13.41
C PHE A 320 -11.35 -10.39 13.94
N GLY A 321 -11.50 -9.35 14.76
CA GLY A 321 -10.35 -8.60 15.29
C GLY A 321 -9.56 -7.86 14.21
N LYS A 322 -8.51 -7.18 14.62
CA LYS A 322 -7.64 -6.40 13.72
C LYS A 322 -6.86 -7.34 12.81
N THR A 323 -7.07 -7.21 11.52
CA THR A 323 -6.49 -8.15 10.53
C THR A 323 -5.15 -7.65 10.02
N ALA A 324 -4.32 -8.58 9.57
CA ALA A 324 -3.00 -8.28 9.00
C ALA A 324 -3.05 -7.72 7.55
N CYS A 325 -4.19 -7.21 7.07
CA CYS A 325 -4.37 -6.77 5.68
C CYS A 325 -4.85 -5.31 5.56
N PRO A 326 -4.14 -4.32 6.10
CA PRO A 326 -4.62 -2.93 6.14
C PRO A 326 -4.80 -2.31 4.76
N SER A 327 -3.91 -2.57 3.79
CA SER A 327 -4.04 -2.14 2.40
C SER A 327 -5.32 -2.66 1.74
N VAL A 328 -5.63 -3.94 2.00
CA VAL A 328 -6.86 -4.59 1.50
C VAL A 328 -8.10 -3.94 2.10
N LEU A 329 -8.08 -3.66 3.41
CA LEU A 329 -9.20 -2.98 4.07
C LEU A 329 -9.43 -1.60 3.46
N GLY A 330 -8.38 -0.81 3.29
CA GLY A 330 -8.48 0.50 2.66
C GLY A 330 -8.98 0.46 1.20
N ALA A 331 -8.63 -0.60 0.44
CA ALA A 331 -9.16 -0.78 -0.92
C ALA A 331 -10.65 -1.18 -0.93
N LEU A 332 -11.15 -1.81 0.12
CA LEU A 332 -12.57 -2.16 0.29
C LEU A 332 -13.42 -0.99 0.77
N LEU A 333 -12.83 -0.06 1.52
CA LEU A 333 -13.49 1.17 1.94
C LEU A 333 -13.74 2.08 0.72
N GLN A 334 -14.90 2.69 0.66
CA GLN A 334 -15.17 3.72 -0.35
C GLN A 334 -14.58 5.03 0.14
N GLY A 335 -13.71 5.64 -0.67
CA GLY A 335 -13.58 7.08 -0.60
C GLY A 335 -14.91 7.70 -1.04
N ASP A 336 -15.37 8.71 -0.33
CA ASP A 336 -16.51 9.50 -0.78
C ASP A 336 -16.12 10.21 -2.08
N GLY A 337 -16.29 9.51 -3.21
CA GLY A 337 -16.23 10.11 -4.52
C GLY A 337 -17.45 11.02 -4.66
N LYS A 338 -17.25 12.32 -4.43
CA LYS A 338 -18.13 13.37 -4.95
C LYS A 338 -17.52 13.92 -6.22
#